data_46819ce4f77dd60f84c635fe45097a32
#
_entry.id   46819ce4f77dd60f84c635fe45097a32
#
_cell.length_a   1.000
_cell.length_b   1.000
_cell.length_c   1.000
_cell.angle_alpha   90.00
_cell.angle_beta   90.00
_cell.angle_gamma   90.00
#
_symmetry.space_group_name_H-M   'P 1'
#
loop_
_entity.id
_entity.type
_entity.pdbx_description
1 polymer ?
#
loop_
_entity_poly.entity_id
_entity_poly.type
_entity_poly.pdbx_seq_one_letter_code
_entity_poly.pdbx_strand_id
1 'polypeptide(L)'
;MLCDVLGVDGSMKLYVHYPAGTFPGQTREFKDNSHFSTYGAYETAKCVVEGMKKAKLDIVNYLRADYKGFNPAQPDKFETFKWNLCPFTEIEKPDGN
;
A
#
# COMPACT_ATOMS: atom_id res chain seq x y z
N MET A 1 2.41 14.07 0.31
CA MET A 1 3.77 13.53 0.38
C MET A 1 3.97 12.33 -0.54
N LEU A 2 3.46 11.14 -0.24
CA LEU A 2 3.56 10.02 -1.20
C LEU A 2 2.89 10.33 -2.54
N CYS A 3 1.70 10.90 -2.49
CA CYS A 3 0.97 11.26 -3.71
C CYS A 3 1.71 12.28 -4.56
N ASP A 4 2.38 13.24 -3.93
CA ASP A 4 3.16 14.25 -4.65
C ASP A 4 4.35 13.63 -5.38
N VAL A 5 5.03 12.68 -4.72
CA VAL A 5 6.19 11.99 -5.30
C VAL A 5 5.78 11.04 -6.42
N LEU A 6 4.69 10.31 -6.24
CA LEU A 6 4.21 9.31 -7.20
C LEU A 6 3.49 9.92 -8.40
N GLY A 7 2.98 11.14 -8.28
CA GLY A 7 2.15 11.77 -9.31
C GLY A 7 0.74 11.18 -9.37
N VAL A 8 -0.06 11.63 -10.32
CA VAL A 8 -1.47 11.22 -10.44
C VAL A 8 -1.60 9.72 -10.68
N ASP A 9 -0.94 9.20 -11.71
CA ASP A 9 -1.07 7.79 -12.08
C ASP A 9 -0.47 6.86 -11.03
N GLY A 10 0.69 7.22 -10.48
CA GLY A 10 1.32 6.42 -9.42
C GLY A 10 0.52 6.41 -8.13
N SER A 11 -0.13 7.54 -7.79
CA SER A 11 -0.98 7.64 -6.61
C SER A 11 -2.20 6.75 -6.68
N MET A 12 -2.76 6.52 -7.86
CA MET A 12 -3.91 5.63 -8.04
C MET A 12 -3.60 4.20 -7.60
N LYS A 13 -2.35 3.78 -7.70
CA LYS A 13 -1.92 2.44 -7.28
C LYS A 13 -1.88 2.25 -5.76
N LEU A 14 -1.89 3.35 -5.00
CA LEU A 14 -1.99 3.30 -3.54
C LEU A 14 -3.40 2.89 -3.07
N TYR A 15 -4.39 3.01 -3.93
CA TYR A 15 -5.80 2.80 -3.59
C TYR A 15 -6.40 1.65 -4.38
N VAL A 16 -7.61 1.25 -3.99
CA VAL A 16 -8.33 0.14 -4.61
C VAL A 16 -8.92 0.58 -5.95
N HIS A 17 -8.14 0.47 -7.01
CA HIS A 17 -8.53 0.77 -8.38
C HIS A 17 -8.37 -0.48 -9.24
N TYR A 18 -9.49 -1.04 -9.68
CA TYR A 18 -9.50 -2.27 -10.46
C TYR A 18 -10.17 -2.05 -11.82
N PRO A 19 -9.47 -2.33 -12.95
CA PRO A 19 -10.13 -2.36 -14.26
C PRO A 19 -11.25 -3.39 -14.30
N ALA A 20 -12.20 -3.22 -15.20
CA ALA A 20 -13.22 -4.23 -15.43
C ALA A 20 -12.56 -5.58 -15.74
N GLY A 21 -13.12 -6.66 -15.21
CA GLY A 21 -12.60 -8.01 -15.42
C GLY A 21 -11.43 -8.43 -14.53
N THR A 22 -11.02 -7.61 -13.54
CA THR A 22 -9.97 -7.97 -12.57
C THR A 22 -10.39 -9.16 -11.71
N PHE A 23 -11.66 -9.22 -11.32
CA PHE A 23 -12.23 -10.30 -10.52
C PHE A 23 -13.34 -11.02 -11.29
N PRO A 24 -13.61 -12.31 -10.98
CA PRO A 24 -14.73 -13.03 -11.58
C PRO A 24 -16.05 -12.27 -11.39
N GLY A 25 -16.79 -12.07 -12.48
CA GLY A 25 -18.08 -11.38 -12.46
C GLY A 25 -18.03 -9.86 -12.38
N GLN A 26 -16.86 -9.27 -12.30
CA GLN A 26 -16.69 -7.81 -12.31
C GLN A 26 -16.85 -7.27 -13.74
N THR A 27 -17.94 -6.54 -13.98
CA THR A 27 -18.26 -6.00 -15.29
C THR A 27 -17.86 -4.55 -15.50
N ARG A 28 -17.56 -3.83 -14.39
CA ARG A 28 -17.26 -2.39 -14.41
C ARG A 28 -15.88 -2.15 -13.78
N GLU A 29 -15.26 -1.05 -14.22
CA GLU A 29 -14.11 -0.50 -13.53
C GLU A 29 -14.51 -0.08 -12.10
N PHE A 30 -13.66 -0.38 -11.15
CA PHE A 30 -13.86 0.03 -9.76
C PHE A 30 -12.78 1.04 -9.36
N LYS A 31 -13.22 2.19 -8.87
CA LYS A 31 -12.34 3.26 -8.38
C LYS A 31 -12.72 3.67 -6.97
N ASP A 32 -11.82 3.44 -6.04
CA ASP A 32 -11.98 3.84 -4.64
C ASP A 32 -10.76 4.66 -4.22
N ASN A 33 -10.98 5.89 -3.79
CA ASN A 33 -9.90 6.79 -3.37
C ASN A 33 -9.73 6.83 -1.84
N SER A 34 -10.37 5.92 -1.12
CA SER A 34 -10.37 5.88 0.35
C SER A 34 -9.72 4.65 0.93
N HIS A 35 -9.90 3.49 0.30
CA HIS A 35 -9.33 2.22 0.77
C HIS A 35 -8.01 1.94 0.08
N PHE A 36 -7.00 1.62 0.87
CA PHE A 36 -5.67 1.30 0.33
C PHE A 36 -5.66 -0.05 -0.39
N SER A 37 -4.91 -0.11 -1.48
CA SER A 37 -4.43 -1.36 -2.03
C SER A 37 -3.39 -1.98 -1.09
N THR A 38 -2.98 -3.23 -1.31
CA THR A 38 -1.90 -3.85 -0.54
C THR A 38 -0.62 -3.01 -0.62
N TYR A 39 -0.25 -2.58 -1.82
CA TYR A 39 0.90 -1.69 -2.03
C TYR A 39 0.75 -0.39 -1.23
N GLY A 40 -0.41 0.26 -1.32
CA GLY A 40 -0.67 1.51 -0.61
C GLY A 40 -0.62 1.36 0.91
N ALA A 41 -1.13 0.25 1.43
CA ALA A 41 -1.09 -0.05 2.85
C ALA A 41 0.35 -0.20 3.36
N TYR A 42 1.19 -0.93 2.63
CA TYR A 42 2.61 -1.09 2.99
C TYR A 42 3.35 0.24 2.95
N GLU A 43 3.18 1.01 1.87
CA GLU A 43 3.90 2.29 1.72
C GLU A 43 3.46 3.31 2.78
N THR A 44 2.17 3.38 3.08
CA THR A 44 1.64 4.26 4.12
C THR A 44 2.13 3.83 5.51
N ALA A 45 2.12 2.53 5.80
CA ALA A 45 2.63 2.01 7.08
C ALA A 45 4.10 2.38 7.29
N LYS A 46 4.92 2.28 6.25
CA LYS A 46 6.33 2.68 6.32
C LYS A 46 6.48 4.18 6.61
N CYS A 47 5.64 5.02 6.00
CA CYS A 47 5.62 6.45 6.32
C CYS A 47 5.31 6.71 7.80
N VAL A 48 4.33 5.97 8.35
CA VAL A 48 3.94 6.09 9.76
C VAL A 48 5.11 5.68 10.67
N VAL A 49 5.78 4.58 10.35
CA VAL A 49 6.96 4.12 11.11
C VAL A 49 8.07 5.18 11.11
N GLU A 50 8.37 5.79 9.97
CA GLU A 50 9.39 6.84 9.90
C GLU A 50 8.96 8.08 10.70
N GLY A 51 7.67 8.40 10.72
CA GLY A 51 7.13 9.46 11.57
C GLY A 51 7.30 9.15 13.06
N MET A 52 7.04 7.92 13.48
CA MET A 52 7.26 7.48 14.87
C MET A 52 8.73 7.55 15.27
N LYS A 53 9.65 7.20 14.36
CA LYS A 53 11.09 7.34 14.60
C LYS A 53 11.49 8.79 14.81
N LYS A 54 10.98 9.71 13.98
CA LYS A 54 11.23 11.15 14.16
C LYS A 54 10.69 11.68 15.47
N ALA A 55 9.53 11.20 15.91
CA ALA A 55 8.92 11.58 17.17
C ALA A 55 9.57 10.90 18.39
N LYS A 56 10.51 9.99 18.17
CA LYS A 56 11.24 9.25 19.22
C LYS A 56 10.29 8.50 20.17
N LEU A 57 9.26 7.86 19.61
CA LEU A 57 8.30 7.07 20.38
C LEU A 57 8.92 5.73 20.80
N ASP A 58 8.61 5.27 22.01
CA ASP A 58 9.15 4.02 22.56
C ASP A 58 8.82 2.78 21.74
N ILE A 59 7.68 2.78 21.07
CA ILE A 59 7.25 1.67 20.22
C ILE A 59 8.28 1.33 19.13
N VAL A 60 9.11 2.29 18.74
CA VAL A 60 10.17 2.08 17.73
C VAL A 60 11.17 1.01 18.18
N ASN A 61 11.34 0.80 19.49
CA ASN A 61 12.22 -0.22 20.03
C ASN A 61 11.75 -1.65 19.73
N TYR A 62 10.51 -1.81 19.31
CA TYR A 62 9.89 -3.10 18.98
C TYR A 62 9.84 -3.37 17.47
N LEU A 63 10.46 -2.52 16.66
CA LEU A 63 10.57 -2.79 15.22
C LEU A 63 11.38 -4.07 14.97
N ARG A 64 11.00 -4.80 13.92
CA ARG A 64 11.73 -5.98 13.50
C ARG A 64 13.18 -5.62 13.16
N ALA A 65 14.09 -6.52 13.49
CA ALA A 65 15.52 -6.31 13.23
C ALA A 65 15.84 -6.20 11.73
N ASP A 66 15.01 -6.78 10.87
CA ASP A 66 15.16 -6.74 9.42
C ASP A 66 14.53 -5.50 8.76
N TYR A 67 13.92 -4.61 9.54
CA TYR A 67 13.43 -3.33 9.02
C TYR A 67 14.60 -2.39 8.72
N LYS A 68 14.75 -2.03 7.45
CA LYS A 68 15.92 -1.27 6.95
C LYS A 68 15.70 0.22 6.80
N GLY A 69 14.54 0.71 7.25
CA GLY A 69 14.18 2.11 7.08
C GLY A 69 13.44 2.35 5.75
N PHE A 70 12.94 3.56 5.58
CA PHE A 70 12.16 3.94 4.42
C PHE A 70 12.29 5.45 4.18
N ASN A 71 12.43 5.84 2.92
CA ASN A 71 12.44 7.23 2.52
C ASN A 71 11.17 7.55 1.72
N PRO A 72 10.22 8.34 2.28
CA PRO A 72 8.98 8.69 1.57
C PRO A 72 9.20 9.45 0.25
N ALA A 73 10.35 10.10 0.08
CA ALA A 73 10.71 10.76 -1.17
C ALA A 73 11.14 9.79 -2.27
N GLN A 74 11.39 8.53 -1.91
CA GLN A 74 11.79 7.46 -2.82
C GLN A 74 10.99 6.19 -2.47
N PRO A 75 9.66 6.20 -2.69
CA PRO A 75 8.83 5.04 -2.39
C PRO A 75 9.22 3.84 -3.25
N ASP A 76 8.86 2.65 -2.79
CA ASP A 76 9.04 1.44 -3.59
C ASP A 76 8.28 1.57 -4.92
N LYS A 77 8.87 1.06 -5.98
CA LYS A 77 8.19 1.05 -7.28
C LYS A 77 7.11 -0.03 -7.29
N PHE A 78 5.91 0.33 -7.71
CA PHE A 78 4.79 -0.59 -7.78
C PHE A 78 5.13 -1.85 -8.59
N GLU A 79 5.82 -1.70 -9.71
CA GLU A 79 6.13 -2.78 -10.65
C GLU A 79 7.08 -3.83 -10.06
N THR A 80 7.90 -3.45 -9.10
CA THR A 80 8.88 -4.35 -8.46
C THR A 80 8.54 -4.67 -7.01
N PHE A 81 7.49 -4.06 -6.46
CA PHE A 81 7.06 -4.28 -5.10
C PHE A 81 6.51 -5.70 -4.93
N LYS A 82 6.99 -6.40 -3.89
CA LYS A 82 6.58 -7.76 -3.58
C LYS A 82 6.20 -7.88 -2.12
N TRP A 83 5.22 -8.71 -1.84
CA TRP A 83 4.78 -9.04 -0.48
C TRP A 83 4.40 -10.51 -0.41
N ASN A 84 4.46 -11.07 0.79
CA ASN A 84 4.01 -12.44 1.02
C ASN A 84 2.49 -12.48 1.03
N LEU A 85 1.91 -13.36 0.21
CA LEU A 85 0.47 -13.60 0.24
C LEU A 85 0.09 -14.40 1.49
N CYS A 86 -1.09 -14.11 2.02
CA CYS A 86 -1.69 -14.96 3.03
C CYS A 86 -1.95 -16.36 2.43
N PRO A 87 -1.57 -17.45 3.10
CA PRO A 87 -1.76 -18.79 2.55
C PRO A 87 -3.23 -19.19 2.35
N PHE A 88 -4.14 -18.46 2.98
CA PHE A 88 -5.58 -18.71 2.89
C PHE A 88 -6.32 -17.68 2.06
N THR A 89 -5.60 -16.95 1.19
CA THR A 89 -6.21 -15.92 0.33
C THR A 89 -6.89 -16.57 -0.87
N GLU A 90 -8.16 -16.24 -1.08
CA GLU A 90 -8.90 -16.51 -2.31
C GLU A 90 -8.93 -15.24 -3.17
N ILE A 91 -8.99 -15.44 -4.49
CA ILE A 91 -9.05 -14.31 -5.43
C ILE A 91 -10.51 -13.91 -5.60
N GLU A 92 -10.95 -12.98 -4.76
CA GLU A 92 -12.28 -12.41 -4.85
C GLU A 92 -12.24 -10.90 -4.62
N LYS A 93 -13.29 -10.21 -5.06
CA LYS A 93 -13.41 -8.77 -4.85
C LYS A 93 -13.62 -8.50 -3.36
N PRO A 94 -12.87 -7.57 -2.74
CA PRO A 94 -13.07 -7.21 -1.34
C PRO A 94 -14.49 -6.75 -1.05
N ASP A 95 -15.03 -7.18 0.08
CA ASP A 95 -16.37 -6.78 0.51
C ASP A 95 -16.46 -5.27 0.73
N GLY A 96 -17.61 -4.70 0.40
CA GLY A 96 -17.88 -3.28 0.57
C GLY A 96 -17.28 -2.37 -0.51
N ASN A 97 -16.62 -2.96 -1.46
CA ASN A 97 -15.99 -2.18 -2.55
C ASN A 97 -16.68 -2.38 -3.91
#